data_c08d860bbf7888a11671120967243bb9
#
_entry.id   c08d860bbf7888a11671120967243bb9
#
_cell.length_a   1.000
_cell.length_b   1.000
_cell.length_c   1.000
_cell.angle_alpha   90.00
_cell.angle_beta   90.00
_cell.angle_gamma   90.00
#
_symmetry.space_group_name_H-M   'P 1'
#
loop_
_entity.id
_entity.type
_entity.pdbx_description
1 polymer ?
#
loop_
_entity_poly.entity_id
_entity_poly.type
_entity_poly.pdbx_seq_one_letter_code
_entity_poly.pdbx_strand_id
1 'polypeptide(L)'
;QELRALPSRHEFDCDYRSGHLWTSVLPRRVGLLTEWQHEASHKWGHDGLRFIPREQLSEWVASERYQAGLFDPEGGHLNPLKLALGLAAAIEGAGGRIHEQSKALGYREEGGRYVVTTEHGRIRADVLVLACNAYLDRLDPKLSSCVLPVGTYQVATAPLSEEQATALLPSNVC
;
A
#
# COMPACT_ATOMS: atom_id res chain seq x y z
N GLN A 1 0.31 8.22 -9.16
CA GLN A 1 -0.19 8.21 -10.56
C GLN A 1 0.04 6.85 -11.24
N GLU A 2 1.24 6.26 -11.16
CA GLU A 2 1.55 4.95 -11.77
C GLU A 2 0.62 3.83 -11.28
N LEU A 3 0.38 3.71 -9.97
CA LEU A 3 -0.46 2.64 -9.42
C LEU A 3 -1.90 2.68 -9.99
N ARG A 4 -2.44 3.87 -10.26
CA ARG A 4 -3.77 4.03 -10.87
C ARG A 4 -3.80 3.65 -12.34
N ALA A 5 -2.67 3.80 -13.05
CA ALA A 5 -2.57 3.48 -14.47
C ALA A 5 -2.39 1.99 -14.74
N LEU A 6 -1.82 1.22 -13.79
CA LEU A 6 -1.54 -0.21 -13.97
C LEU A 6 -2.78 -1.05 -14.28
N PRO A 7 -3.91 -0.93 -13.52
CA PRO A 7 -5.10 -1.70 -13.82
C PRO A 7 -5.64 -1.46 -15.22
N SER A 8 -5.71 -0.19 -15.65
CA SER A 8 -6.17 0.15 -17.00
C SER A 8 -5.21 -0.28 -18.08
N ARG A 9 -3.88 -0.18 -17.85
CA ARG A 9 -2.84 -0.58 -18.81
C ARG A 9 -2.81 -2.09 -19.05
N HIS A 10 -3.14 -2.88 -18.02
CA HIS A 10 -3.06 -4.34 -18.05
C HIS A 10 -4.42 -5.03 -17.92
N GLU A 11 -5.52 -4.27 -18.09
CA GLU A 11 -6.88 -4.77 -18.21
C GLU A 11 -7.35 -5.64 -17.02
N PHE A 12 -7.02 -5.23 -15.78
CA PHE A 12 -7.54 -5.88 -14.58
C PHE A 12 -8.22 -4.88 -13.63
N ASP A 13 -9.12 -5.36 -12.79
CA ASP A 13 -9.78 -4.58 -11.75
C ASP A 13 -9.20 -4.94 -10.37
N CYS A 14 -8.95 -3.92 -9.56
CA CYS A 14 -8.51 -4.09 -8.17
C CYS A 14 -9.40 -3.34 -7.17
N ASP A 15 -10.65 -3.05 -7.54
CA ASP A 15 -11.63 -2.31 -6.73
C ASP A 15 -11.10 -0.94 -6.26
N TYR A 16 -10.30 -0.26 -7.08
CA TYR A 16 -9.72 1.01 -6.67
C TYR A 16 -10.81 2.07 -6.44
N ARG A 17 -10.72 2.72 -5.29
CA ARG A 17 -11.54 3.89 -4.93
C ARG A 17 -10.62 5.04 -4.55
N SER A 18 -10.87 6.22 -5.12
CA SER A 18 -10.15 7.43 -4.76
C SER A 18 -10.66 8.02 -3.46
N GLY A 19 -9.79 8.73 -2.78
CA GLY A 19 -10.07 9.40 -1.51
C GLY A 19 -9.44 8.66 -0.31
N HIS A 20 -8.69 9.41 0.49
CA HIS A 20 -8.14 8.94 1.75
C HIS A 20 -8.38 10.00 2.83
N LEU A 21 -8.82 9.58 4.01
CA LEU A 21 -9.12 10.46 5.13
C LEU A 21 -8.23 10.11 6.33
N TRP A 22 -7.22 10.92 6.59
CA TRP A 22 -6.51 10.87 7.88
C TRP A 22 -7.36 11.51 8.95
N THR A 23 -7.52 10.85 10.08
CA THR A 23 -8.30 11.37 11.20
C THR A 23 -7.47 11.48 12.48
N SER A 24 -7.77 12.47 13.29
CA SER A 24 -7.18 12.60 14.62
C SER A 24 -8.19 12.26 15.70
N VAL A 25 -7.86 11.28 16.55
CA VAL A 25 -8.63 10.94 17.76
C VAL A 25 -8.32 11.91 18.91
N LEU A 26 -7.10 12.45 18.97
CA LEU A 26 -6.64 13.27 20.07
C LEU A 26 -6.70 14.77 19.70
N PRO A 27 -7.40 15.61 20.50
CA PRO A 27 -7.49 17.05 20.24
C PRO A 27 -6.12 17.72 20.05
N ARG A 28 -5.13 17.34 20.86
CA ARG A 28 -3.76 17.87 20.78
C ARG A 28 -3.02 17.57 19.47
N ARG A 29 -3.50 16.61 18.67
CA ARG A 29 -2.90 16.23 17.39
C ARG A 29 -3.61 16.82 16.18
N VAL A 30 -4.69 17.57 16.37
CA VAL A 30 -5.41 18.22 15.25
C VAL A 30 -4.47 19.18 14.51
N GLY A 31 -3.61 19.92 15.22
CA GLY A 31 -2.61 20.80 14.61
C GLY A 31 -1.66 20.11 13.64
N LEU A 32 -1.34 18.82 13.85
CA LEU A 32 -0.50 18.05 12.91
C LEU A 32 -1.14 17.91 11.53
N LEU A 33 -2.46 17.81 11.46
CA LEU A 33 -3.16 17.69 10.17
C LEU A 33 -3.03 18.99 9.35
N THR A 34 -3.12 20.14 10.00
CA THR A 34 -2.93 21.42 9.33
C THR A 34 -1.47 21.69 8.97
N GLU A 35 -0.52 21.22 9.80
CA GLU A 35 0.90 21.25 9.48
C GLU A 35 1.19 20.39 8.24
N TRP A 36 0.66 19.18 8.17
CA TRP A 36 0.80 18.30 7.00
C TRP A 36 0.20 18.91 5.73
N GLN A 37 -0.99 19.53 5.84
CA GLN A 37 -1.59 20.24 4.71
C GLN A 37 -0.68 21.35 4.19
N HIS A 38 -0.16 22.17 5.10
CA HIS A 38 0.74 23.27 4.76
C HIS A 38 2.07 22.74 4.16
N GLU A 39 2.65 21.71 4.77
CA GLU A 39 3.89 21.11 4.27
C GLU A 39 3.70 20.47 2.88
N ALA A 40 2.59 19.77 2.65
CA ALA A 40 2.27 19.17 1.36
C ALA A 40 2.18 20.21 0.25
N SER A 41 1.49 21.32 0.51
CA SER A 41 1.39 22.43 -0.44
C SER A 41 2.76 23.09 -0.69
N HIS A 42 3.49 23.51 0.37
CA HIS A 42 4.69 24.34 0.22
C HIS A 42 5.93 23.56 -0.20
N LYS A 43 6.09 22.31 0.25
CA LYS A 43 7.29 21.52 -0.07
C LYS A 43 7.11 20.63 -1.30
N TRP A 44 5.88 20.15 -1.53
CA TRP A 44 5.61 19.12 -2.52
C TRP A 44 4.67 19.57 -3.64
N GLY A 45 4.10 20.80 -3.55
CA GLY A 45 3.16 21.32 -4.53
C GLY A 45 1.84 20.53 -4.58
N HIS A 46 1.49 19.86 -3.48
CA HIS A 46 0.25 19.08 -3.37
C HIS A 46 -0.84 19.91 -2.68
N ASP A 47 -1.62 20.62 -3.47
CA ASP A 47 -2.64 21.57 -2.98
C ASP A 47 -4.01 20.91 -2.79
N GLY A 48 -4.14 19.62 -3.10
CA GLY A 48 -5.40 18.90 -3.08
C GLY A 48 -5.91 18.53 -1.68
N LEU A 49 -5.07 18.63 -0.64
CA LEU A 49 -5.46 18.26 0.73
C LEU A 49 -6.49 19.21 1.30
N ARG A 50 -7.55 18.67 1.89
CA ARG A 50 -8.63 19.42 2.48
C ARG A 50 -8.82 19.08 3.95
N PHE A 51 -8.68 20.10 4.82
CA PHE A 51 -8.98 19.94 6.24
C PHE A 51 -10.50 19.80 6.45
N ILE A 52 -10.91 18.82 7.24
CA ILE A 52 -12.29 18.51 7.60
C ILE A 52 -12.46 18.76 9.11
N PRO A 53 -13.18 19.80 9.51
CA PRO A 53 -13.42 20.08 10.92
C PRO A 53 -14.38 19.05 11.54
N ARG A 54 -14.38 18.95 12.87
CA ARG A 54 -15.14 17.96 13.62
C ARG A 54 -16.63 17.92 13.23
N GLU A 55 -17.22 19.08 13.02
CA GLU A 55 -18.65 19.25 12.72
C GLU A 55 -19.06 18.60 11.39
N GLN A 56 -18.10 18.45 10.47
CA GLN A 56 -18.34 17.87 9.14
C GLN A 56 -17.94 16.39 9.07
N LEU A 57 -17.27 15.83 10.09
CA LEU A 57 -16.76 14.45 10.04
C LEU A 57 -17.88 13.41 9.96
N SER A 58 -19.07 13.70 10.46
CA SER A 58 -20.22 12.78 10.37
C SER A 58 -20.66 12.46 8.93
N GLU A 59 -20.36 13.35 7.99
CA GLU A 59 -20.59 13.12 6.55
C GLU A 59 -19.57 12.14 5.93
N TRP A 60 -18.48 11.89 6.64
CA TRP A 60 -17.36 11.06 6.19
C TRP A 60 -17.30 9.72 6.90
N VAL A 61 -17.49 9.72 8.20
CA VAL A 61 -17.41 8.54 9.06
C VAL A 61 -18.37 8.67 10.24
N ALA A 62 -19.18 7.67 10.48
CA ALA A 62 -20.15 7.63 11.57
C ALA A 62 -19.46 7.32 12.92
N SER A 63 -18.64 8.25 13.41
CA SER A 63 -17.95 8.10 14.69
C SER A 63 -17.68 9.44 15.34
N GLU A 64 -18.07 9.56 16.60
CA GLU A 64 -17.81 10.76 17.41
C GLU A 64 -16.39 10.81 18.02
N ARG A 65 -15.59 9.77 17.82
CA ARG A 65 -14.22 9.69 18.37
C ARG A 65 -13.25 10.66 17.70
N TYR A 66 -13.48 11.01 16.46
CA TYR A 66 -12.57 11.82 15.67
C TYR A 66 -12.78 13.32 15.93
N GLN A 67 -11.68 14.05 16.01
CA GLN A 67 -11.65 15.47 16.32
C GLN A 67 -11.49 16.36 15.08
N ALA A 68 -10.86 15.83 14.05
CA ALA A 68 -10.69 16.45 12.74
C ALA A 68 -10.22 15.40 11.74
N GLY A 69 -10.32 15.72 10.46
CA GLY A 69 -9.80 14.93 9.35
C GLY A 69 -8.96 15.76 8.38
N LEU A 70 -8.15 15.08 7.59
CA LEU A 70 -7.45 15.63 6.44
C LEU A 70 -7.75 14.71 5.25
N PHE A 71 -8.49 15.20 4.29
CA PHE A 71 -8.89 14.45 3.11
C PHE A 71 -7.93 14.69 1.96
N ASP A 72 -7.51 13.60 1.33
CA ASP A 72 -6.70 13.58 0.11
C ASP A 72 -7.52 12.97 -1.04
N PRO A 73 -7.93 13.75 -2.05
CA PRO A 73 -8.64 13.23 -3.22
C PRO A 73 -7.74 12.39 -4.12
N GLU A 74 -6.42 12.57 -4.03
CA GLU A 74 -5.44 11.81 -4.81
C GLU A 74 -4.99 10.53 -4.11
N GLY A 75 -5.28 10.36 -2.83
CA GLY A 75 -5.17 9.11 -2.11
C GLY A 75 -6.19 8.08 -2.57
N GLY A 76 -6.28 6.96 -1.90
CA GLY A 76 -7.29 5.95 -2.19
C GLY A 76 -6.99 4.60 -1.56
N HIS A 77 -7.93 3.67 -1.78
CA HIS A 77 -7.79 2.28 -1.36
C HIS A 77 -8.13 1.32 -2.50
N LEU A 78 -7.70 0.11 -2.35
CA LEU A 78 -7.92 -0.95 -3.33
C LEU A 78 -7.88 -2.32 -2.64
N ASN A 79 -8.28 -3.34 -3.36
CA ASN A 79 -8.12 -4.72 -2.93
C ASN A 79 -6.69 -5.20 -3.24
N PRO A 80 -5.83 -5.39 -2.23
CA PRO A 80 -4.42 -5.72 -2.46
C PRO A 80 -4.24 -7.10 -3.10
N LEU A 81 -5.15 -8.05 -2.84
CA LEU A 81 -5.08 -9.37 -3.47
C LEU A 81 -5.41 -9.28 -4.96
N LYS A 82 -6.47 -8.57 -5.34
CA LYS A 82 -6.81 -8.36 -6.75
C LYS A 82 -5.68 -7.64 -7.50
N LEU A 83 -5.06 -6.63 -6.86
CA LEU A 83 -3.89 -5.96 -7.43
C LEU A 83 -2.76 -6.95 -7.66
N ALA A 84 -2.41 -7.76 -6.67
CA ALA A 84 -1.32 -8.73 -6.77
C ALA A 84 -1.57 -9.77 -7.88
N LEU A 85 -2.78 -10.31 -7.95
CA LEU A 85 -3.18 -11.27 -8.99
C LEU A 85 -3.19 -10.64 -10.39
N GLY A 86 -3.68 -9.41 -10.51
CA GLY A 86 -3.66 -8.67 -11.79
C GLY A 86 -2.23 -8.39 -12.28
N LEU A 87 -1.33 -8.00 -11.37
CA LEU A 87 0.09 -7.82 -11.70
C LEU A 87 0.77 -9.13 -12.06
N ALA A 88 0.45 -10.23 -11.38
CA ALA A 88 0.98 -11.55 -11.71
C ALA A 88 0.59 -11.95 -13.14
N ALA A 89 -0.70 -11.83 -13.48
CA ALA A 89 -1.18 -12.10 -14.84
C ALA A 89 -0.51 -11.21 -15.89
N ALA A 90 -0.30 -9.92 -15.58
CA ALA A 90 0.40 -8.99 -16.47
C ALA A 90 1.86 -9.37 -16.70
N ILE A 91 2.57 -9.83 -15.66
CA ILE A 91 3.96 -10.33 -15.75
C ILE A 91 4.01 -11.57 -16.67
N GLU A 92 3.13 -12.52 -16.47
CA GLU A 92 3.07 -13.74 -17.28
C GLU A 92 2.68 -13.44 -18.73
N GLY A 93 1.71 -12.53 -18.95
CA GLY A 93 1.33 -12.04 -20.27
C GLY A 93 2.47 -11.34 -21.02
N ALA A 94 3.38 -10.71 -20.30
CA ALA A 94 4.60 -10.10 -20.84
C ALA A 94 5.75 -11.12 -21.06
N GLY A 95 5.51 -12.42 -20.83
CA GLY A 95 6.52 -13.48 -20.97
C GLY A 95 7.41 -13.65 -19.75
N GLY A 96 7.10 -12.99 -18.63
CA GLY A 96 7.74 -13.21 -17.34
C GLY A 96 7.38 -14.58 -16.75
N ARG A 97 8.12 -15.00 -15.72
CA ARG A 97 7.86 -16.25 -15.00
C ARG A 97 7.78 -15.97 -13.51
N ILE A 98 6.76 -16.51 -12.87
CA ILE A 98 6.57 -16.46 -11.43
C ILE A 98 6.76 -17.87 -10.87
N HIS A 99 7.63 -18.00 -9.88
CA HIS A 99 7.90 -19.26 -9.22
C HIS A 99 7.43 -19.16 -7.77
N GLU A 100 6.21 -19.60 -7.51
CA GLU A 100 5.67 -19.72 -6.16
C GLU A 100 6.34 -20.87 -5.41
N GLN A 101 6.23 -20.88 -4.08
CA GLN A 101 6.80 -21.88 -3.18
C GLN A 101 8.30 -22.14 -3.42
N SER A 102 9.00 -21.12 -3.93
CA SER A 102 10.40 -21.21 -4.34
C SER A 102 11.25 -20.22 -3.54
N LYS A 103 11.36 -20.48 -2.23
CA LYS A 103 12.14 -19.64 -1.32
C LYS A 103 13.58 -19.52 -1.79
N ALA A 104 14.07 -18.29 -1.95
CA ALA A 104 15.48 -18.02 -2.19
C ALA A 104 16.28 -18.32 -0.91
N LEU A 105 17.25 -19.23 -1.00
CA LEU A 105 18.11 -19.65 0.10
C LEU A 105 19.40 -18.84 0.17
N GLY A 106 19.80 -18.24 -0.94
CA GLY A 106 20.98 -17.40 -1.06
C GLY A 106 21.21 -16.96 -2.48
N TYR A 107 22.10 -16.01 -2.64
CA TYR A 107 22.55 -15.56 -3.95
C TYR A 107 24.04 -15.23 -3.92
N ARG A 108 24.69 -15.27 -5.08
CA ARG A 108 26.08 -14.89 -5.28
C ARG A 108 26.30 -14.37 -6.68
N GLU A 109 27.36 -13.64 -6.86
CA GLU A 109 27.83 -13.21 -8.17
C GLU A 109 28.83 -14.24 -8.72
N GLU A 110 28.64 -14.63 -9.97
CA GLU A 110 29.53 -15.54 -10.71
C GLU A 110 29.73 -15.03 -12.14
N GLY A 111 30.92 -14.58 -12.44
CA GLY A 111 31.27 -14.14 -13.81
C GLY A 111 30.43 -12.95 -14.31
N GLY A 112 30.14 -11.98 -13.45
CA GLY A 112 29.34 -10.80 -13.78
C GLY A 112 27.82 -11.04 -13.83
N ARG A 113 27.36 -12.21 -13.38
CA ARG A 113 25.96 -12.58 -13.29
C ARG A 113 25.59 -13.01 -11.88
N TYR A 114 24.34 -12.84 -11.51
CA TYR A 114 23.82 -13.33 -10.25
C TYR A 114 23.28 -14.75 -10.37
N VAL A 115 23.57 -15.58 -9.39
CA VAL A 115 23.01 -16.93 -9.26
C VAL A 115 22.21 -16.98 -7.97
N VAL A 116 20.90 -17.10 -8.09
CA VAL A 116 19.97 -17.29 -6.96
C VAL A 116 19.74 -18.79 -6.79
N THR A 117 19.88 -19.30 -5.58
CA THR A 117 19.65 -20.71 -5.23
C THR A 117 18.33 -20.84 -4.48
N THR A 118 17.51 -21.80 -4.88
CA THR A 118 16.28 -22.21 -4.20
C THR A 118 16.38 -23.67 -3.79
N GLU A 119 15.38 -24.21 -3.08
CA GLU A 119 15.31 -25.65 -2.75
C GLU A 119 15.24 -26.54 -4.00
N HIS A 120 14.66 -26.01 -5.08
CA HIS A 120 14.34 -26.80 -6.28
C HIS A 120 15.25 -26.51 -7.48
N GLY A 121 16.14 -25.53 -7.38
CA GLY A 121 17.01 -25.18 -8.51
C GLY A 121 17.78 -23.88 -8.34
N ARG A 122 18.30 -23.40 -9.47
CA ARG A 122 19.08 -22.16 -9.54
C ARG A 122 18.60 -21.31 -10.71
N ILE A 123 18.58 -19.99 -10.50
CA ILE A 123 18.28 -19.01 -11.53
C ILE A 123 19.54 -18.16 -11.74
N ARG A 124 19.92 -17.96 -13.00
CA ARG A 124 20.97 -17.02 -13.41
C ARG A 124 20.34 -15.79 -14.03
N ALA A 125 20.78 -14.62 -13.58
CA ALA A 125 20.28 -13.34 -14.08
C ALA A 125 21.43 -12.33 -14.21
N ASP A 126 21.30 -11.41 -15.13
CA ASP A 126 22.23 -10.29 -15.27
C ASP A 126 22.01 -9.23 -14.21
N VAL A 127 20.78 -9.11 -13.71
CA VAL A 127 20.37 -8.19 -12.65
C VAL A 127 19.56 -8.92 -11.59
N LEU A 128 19.85 -8.65 -10.32
CA LEU A 128 19.10 -9.16 -9.18
C LEU A 128 18.46 -7.99 -8.43
N VAL A 129 17.14 -8.03 -8.26
CA VAL A 129 16.39 -7.06 -7.45
C VAL A 129 15.87 -7.74 -6.19
N LEU A 130 16.27 -7.25 -5.03
CA LEU A 130 15.77 -7.71 -3.73
C LEU A 130 14.55 -6.89 -3.34
N ALA A 131 13.36 -7.38 -3.62
CA ALA A 131 12.09 -6.74 -3.33
C ALA A 131 11.35 -7.40 -2.16
N CYS A 132 12.09 -7.91 -1.17
CA CYS A 132 11.59 -8.75 -0.09
C CYS A 132 10.96 -7.96 1.07
N ASN A 133 11.14 -6.63 1.12
CA ASN A 133 10.70 -5.79 2.23
C ASN A 133 11.18 -6.36 3.59
N ALA A 134 10.33 -6.36 4.61
CA ALA A 134 10.64 -6.90 5.94
C ALA A 134 10.83 -8.44 5.97
N TYR A 135 10.51 -9.13 4.87
CA TYR A 135 10.69 -10.59 4.73
C TYR A 135 12.04 -11.01 4.14
N LEU A 136 13.01 -10.09 4.07
CA LEU A 136 14.35 -10.39 3.59
C LEU A 136 15.05 -11.48 4.43
N ASP A 137 14.70 -11.58 5.72
CA ASP A 137 15.17 -12.57 6.66
C ASP A 137 16.71 -12.69 6.62
N ARG A 138 17.23 -13.89 6.49
CA ARG A 138 18.68 -14.19 6.44
C ARG A 138 19.25 -14.24 5.02
N LEU A 139 18.46 -13.89 4.01
CA LEU A 139 18.90 -13.92 2.61
C LEU A 139 20.09 -12.97 2.38
N ASP A 140 20.07 -11.81 3.00
CA ASP A 140 21.18 -10.85 3.06
C ASP A 140 21.28 -10.25 4.48
N PRO A 141 22.19 -10.75 5.32
CA PRO A 141 22.32 -10.27 6.70
C PRO A 141 22.68 -8.79 6.81
N LYS A 142 23.43 -8.24 5.84
CA LYS A 142 23.83 -6.84 5.85
C LYS A 142 22.63 -5.93 5.59
N LEU A 143 21.84 -6.23 4.56
CA LEU A 143 20.62 -5.47 4.26
C LEU A 143 19.55 -5.70 5.32
N SER A 144 19.40 -6.92 5.80
CA SER A 144 18.46 -7.27 6.86
C SER A 144 18.69 -6.47 8.14
N SER A 145 19.95 -6.19 8.49
CA SER A 145 20.27 -5.36 9.66
C SER A 145 19.82 -3.90 9.54
N CYS A 146 19.52 -3.43 8.33
CA CYS A 146 19.01 -2.08 8.05
C CYS A 146 17.47 -2.00 8.05
N VAL A 147 16.78 -3.15 8.18
CA VAL A 147 15.32 -3.23 8.14
C VAL A 147 14.78 -3.53 9.52
N LEU A 148 13.96 -2.64 10.06
CA LEU A 148 13.22 -2.87 11.31
C LEU A 148 11.81 -3.40 10.96
N PRO A 149 11.52 -4.70 11.18
CA PRO A 149 10.19 -5.23 10.96
C PRO A 149 9.24 -4.76 12.08
N VAL A 150 8.27 -3.92 11.73
CA VAL A 150 7.24 -3.46 12.65
C VAL A 150 5.93 -4.14 12.31
N GLY A 151 5.36 -4.86 13.29
CA GLY A 151 4.06 -5.51 13.14
C GLY A 151 2.93 -4.49 13.16
N THR A 152 2.05 -4.58 12.18
CA THR A 152 0.76 -3.89 12.18
C THR A 152 -0.35 -4.94 12.15
N TYR A 153 -1.48 -4.60 12.76
CA TYR A 153 -2.58 -5.55 12.90
C TYR A 153 -3.85 -4.96 12.30
N GLN A 154 -4.55 -5.76 11.54
CA GLN A 154 -5.84 -5.41 10.98
C GLN A 154 -6.89 -6.41 11.47
N VAL A 155 -8.10 -5.93 11.69
CA VAL A 155 -9.27 -6.74 12.03
C VAL A 155 -10.29 -6.54 10.92
N ALA A 156 -10.76 -7.62 10.36
CA ALA A 156 -11.88 -7.62 9.42
C ALA A 156 -13.11 -8.21 10.11
N THR A 157 -14.26 -7.59 9.88
CA THR A 157 -15.55 -8.14 10.28
C THR A 157 -16.04 -9.16 9.25
N ALA A 158 -17.11 -9.88 9.57
CA ALA A 158 -17.91 -10.51 8.54
C ALA A 158 -18.42 -9.44 7.54
N PRO A 159 -18.74 -9.83 6.28
CA PRO A 159 -19.28 -8.89 5.31
C PRO A 159 -20.51 -8.18 5.88
N LEU A 160 -20.52 -6.85 5.78
CA LEU A 160 -21.65 -6.01 6.15
C LEU A 160 -22.62 -5.90 4.97
N SER A 161 -23.91 -5.63 5.25
CA SER A 161 -24.83 -5.21 4.19
C SER A 161 -24.40 -3.84 3.65
N GLU A 162 -24.80 -3.52 2.43
CA GLU A 162 -24.51 -2.22 1.80
C GLU A 162 -25.05 -1.06 2.63
N GLU A 163 -26.24 -1.21 3.22
CA GLU A 163 -26.84 -0.25 4.13
C GLU A 163 -25.97 -0.02 5.38
N GLN A 164 -25.49 -1.09 6.00
CA GLN A 164 -24.62 -1.01 7.18
C GLN A 164 -23.27 -0.38 6.84
N ALA A 165 -22.68 -0.75 5.73
CA ALA A 165 -21.40 -0.21 5.28
C ALA A 165 -21.51 1.28 4.98
N THR A 166 -22.56 1.70 4.26
CA THR A 166 -22.84 3.12 3.96
C THR A 166 -23.17 3.93 5.22
N ALA A 167 -23.90 3.34 6.17
CA ALA A 167 -24.17 4.01 7.45
C ALA A 167 -22.90 4.27 8.26
N LEU A 168 -21.88 3.39 8.19
CA LEU A 168 -20.60 3.55 8.89
C LEU A 168 -19.63 4.49 8.17
N LEU A 169 -19.56 4.39 6.85
CA LEU A 169 -18.66 5.15 5.98
C LEU A 169 -19.42 5.77 4.80
N PRO A 170 -20.20 6.84 5.05
CA PRO A 170 -21.02 7.48 4.02
C PRO A 170 -20.22 7.91 2.79
N SER A 171 -19.00 8.37 2.99
CA SER A 171 -18.10 8.84 1.93
C SER A 171 -17.34 7.73 1.19
N ASN A 172 -17.37 6.49 1.69
CA ASN A 172 -16.62 5.36 1.14
C ASN A 172 -15.13 5.66 0.87
N VAL A 173 -14.48 6.40 1.76
CA VAL A 173 -13.03 6.67 1.77
C VAL A 173 -12.31 5.77 2.77
N CYS A 174 -10.99 5.60 2.62
CA CYS A 174 -10.17 4.85 3.59
C CYS A 174 -9.52 5.76 4.63
#